data_5c779f77275a9948bf7b763fccd583b0
#
_entry.id   5c779f77275a9948bf7b763fccd583b0
#
_cell.length_a   1.000
_cell.length_b   1.000
_cell.length_c   1.000
_cell.angle_alpha   90.00
_cell.angle_beta   90.00
_cell.angle_gamma   90.00
#
_symmetry.space_group_name_H-M   'P 1'
#
loop_
_entity.id
_entity.type
_entity.pdbx_description
1 polymer ?
#
loop_
_entity_poly.entity_id
_entity_poly.type
_entity_poly.pdbx_seq_one_letter_code
_entity_poly.pdbx_strand_id
1 'polypeptide(L)'
;MPRLWILSDLHFETVPYPEAFDPHRPDFDVLVAAGDIWEADTFRAFRFLRALAGSKPIVFVMGNHEHWNGEINENLATAKLLAAQSGISLLEESSADIAGCRFVGATLWSDYTLAGDPNSRAETGEQVDVQHAGGSHLITVGDARRLHARSRSRLGELLSQPGSLPVVVVTHHAPHPDCLAGPDRGTWAAGNSASDLSDLTDRGKAALWIHGHVHRSVNIQRPNGTRIICNPAGPLFCNTAFD
;
A
#
# COMPACT_ATOMS: atom_id res chain seq x y z
N MET A 1 17.19 -6.70 -12.47
CA MET A 1 16.26 -5.77 -11.80
C MET A 1 17.06 -4.93 -10.81
N PRO A 2 16.67 -3.67 -10.54
CA PRO A 2 17.27 -2.88 -9.48
C PRO A 2 17.07 -3.55 -8.11
N ARG A 3 17.91 -3.19 -7.15
CA ARG A 3 17.75 -3.58 -5.75
C ARG A 3 16.74 -2.65 -5.12
N LEU A 4 15.68 -3.20 -4.54
CA LEU A 4 14.62 -2.44 -3.92
C LEU A 4 14.74 -2.54 -2.39
N TRP A 5 14.76 -1.41 -1.71
CA TRP A 5 14.58 -1.36 -0.26
C TRP A 5 13.09 -1.16 0.01
N ILE A 6 12.46 -2.15 0.61
CA ILE A 6 11.00 -2.20 0.79
C ILE A 6 10.68 -1.91 2.25
N LEU A 7 9.81 -0.93 2.50
CA LEU A 7 9.30 -0.55 3.81
C LEU A 7 7.77 -0.40 3.75
N SER A 8 7.08 -0.69 4.83
CA SER A 8 5.68 -0.34 5.03
C SER A 8 5.32 -0.25 6.52
N ASP A 9 4.18 0.33 6.83
CA ASP A 9 3.54 0.28 8.14
C ASP A 9 4.51 0.71 9.27
N LEU A 10 5.18 1.83 9.10
CA LEU A 10 6.09 2.38 10.11
C LEU A 10 5.32 2.99 11.28
N HIS A 11 4.11 3.50 11.05
CA HIS A 11 3.20 4.01 12.07
C HIS A 11 3.87 4.93 13.09
N PHE A 12 4.59 5.94 12.59
CA PHE A 12 5.33 6.86 13.43
C PHE A 12 4.46 7.65 14.42
N GLU A 13 3.16 7.74 14.17
CA GLU A 13 2.20 8.29 15.14
C GLU A 13 2.13 7.47 16.43
N THR A 14 2.49 6.20 16.39
CA THR A 14 2.48 5.32 17.58
C THR A 14 3.82 5.32 18.32
N VAL A 15 4.89 5.88 17.71
CA VAL A 15 6.25 5.81 18.23
C VAL A 15 6.59 7.10 19.00
N PRO A 16 7.02 7.03 20.26
CA PRO A 16 7.31 8.23 21.06
C PRO A 16 8.43 9.11 20.50
N TYR A 17 9.41 8.49 19.83
CA TYR A 17 10.59 9.19 19.29
C TYR A 17 10.88 8.70 17.86
N PRO A 18 10.04 9.04 16.87
CA PRO A 18 10.17 8.54 15.48
C PRO A 18 11.51 8.96 14.83
N GLU A 19 12.09 10.08 15.27
CA GLU A 19 13.39 10.55 14.80
C GLU A 19 14.56 9.65 15.22
N ALA A 20 14.37 8.79 16.20
CA ALA A 20 15.37 7.80 16.64
C ALA A 20 15.35 6.52 15.78
N PHE A 21 14.39 6.38 14.90
CA PHE A 21 14.33 5.24 13.98
C PHE A 21 15.48 5.34 12.95
N ASP A 22 16.46 4.51 13.12
CA ASP A 22 17.64 4.40 12.24
C ASP A 22 17.78 2.95 11.75
N PRO A 23 16.99 2.52 10.75
CA PRO A 23 17.06 1.16 10.26
C PRO A 23 18.38 0.91 9.52
N HIS A 24 18.84 -0.32 9.55
CA HIS A 24 19.97 -0.72 8.72
C HIS A 24 19.67 -0.40 7.25
N ARG A 25 20.53 0.42 6.63
CA ARG A 25 20.39 0.77 5.19
C ARG A 25 21.09 -0.28 4.33
N PRO A 26 20.35 -1.08 3.58
CA PRO A 26 20.97 -1.97 2.62
C PRO A 26 21.57 -1.18 1.46
N ASP A 27 22.34 -1.82 0.62
CA ASP A 27 22.70 -1.25 -0.67
C ASP A 27 21.51 -1.40 -1.63
N PHE A 28 20.88 -0.30 -2.03
CA PHE A 28 19.64 -0.25 -2.83
C PHE A 28 19.72 0.77 -3.97
N ASP A 29 18.86 0.61 -4.95
CA ASP A 29 18.75 1.52 -6.09
C ASP A 29 17.44 2.34 -6.04
N VAL A 30 16.36 1.78 -5.46
CA VAL A 30 15.05 2.44 -5.29
C VAL A 30 14.51 2.11 -3.91
N LEU A 31 14.04 3.12 -3.18
CA LEU A 31 13.23 2.94 -1.97
C LEU A 31 11.76 2.78 -2.37
N VAL A 32 11.10 1.73 -1.87
CA VAL A 32 9.67 1.49 -2.08
C VAL A 32 8.97 1.51 -0.73
N ALA A 33 8.06 2.45 -0.53
CA ALA A 33 7.27 2.57 0.69
C ALA A 33 5.79 2.27 0.38
N ALA A 34 5.27 1.18 0.96
CA ALA A 34 3.93 0.68 0.67
C ALA A 34 2.88 1.14 1.69
N GLY A 35 2.92 2.42 2.08
CA GLY A 35 1.92 3.09 2.90
C GLY A 35 2.09 2.93 4.40
N ASP A 36 1.24 3.64 5.15
CA ASP A 36 1.19 3.70 6.60
C ASP A 36 2.53 4.09 7.25
N ILE A 37 3.13 5.14 6.71
CA ILE A 37 4.38 5.70 7.25
C ILE A 37 4.06 6.63 8.41
N TRP A 38 3.05 7.50 8.25
CA TRP A 38 2.62 8.44 9.29
C TRP A 38 1.15 8.78 9.12
N GLU A 39 0.33 8.56 10.16
CA GLU A 39 -1.09 8.91 10.17
C GLU A 39 -1.29 10.40 9.89
N ALA A 40 -2.13 10.73 8.91
CA ALA A 40 -2.56 12.09 8.56
C ALA A 40 -1.42 13.12 8.35
N ASP A 41 -0.16 12.70 8.28
CA ASP A 41 0.99 13.61 8.16
C ASP A 41 1.93 13.20 7.01
N THR A 42 1.42 13.31 5.79
CA THR A 42 2.19 13.00 4.57
C THR A 42 3.45 13.88 4.43
N PHE A 43 3.43 15.10 4.98
CA PHE A 43 4.60 15.98 4.93
C PHE A 43 5.78 15.41 5.74
N ARG A 44 5.53 14.97 6.99
CA ARG A 44 6.57 14.31 7.81
C ARG A 44 6.99 12.99 7.19
N ALA A 45 6.03 12.18 6.72
CA ALA A 45 6.33 10.93 6.04
C ALA A 45 7.30 11.13 4.86
N PHE A 46 7.06 12.10 3.99
CA PHE A 46 7.92 12.37 2.83
C PHE A 46 9.28 12.94 3.21
N ARG A 47 9.34 13.80 4.21
CA ARG A 47 10.63 14.29 4.73
C ARG A 47 11.48 13.13 5.27
N PHE A 48 10.85 12.23 6.01
CA PHE A 48 11.52 11.04 6.55
C PHE A 48 12.02 10.12 5.43
N LEU A 49 11.15 9.73 4.49
CA LEU A 49 11.53 8.88 3.37
C LEU A 49 12.65 9.50 2.53
N ARG A 50 12.61 10.82 2.32
CA ARG A 50 13.67 11.54 1.59
C ARG A 50 14.99 11.53 2.37
N ALA A 51 14.98 11.68 3.69
CA ALA A 51 16.17 11.57 4.52
C ALA A 51 16.77 10.14 4.45
N LEU A 52 15.92 9.09 4.45
CA LEU A 52 16.37 7.71 4.26
C LEU A 52 16.99 7.49 2.87
N ALA A 53 16.31 7.90 1.82
CA ALA A 53 16.72 7.61 0.45
C ALA A 53 17.89 8.49 -0.04
N GLY A 54 18.12 9.64 0.59
CA GLY A 54 19.10 10.63 0.10
C GLY A 54 18.69 11.14 -1.29
N SER A 55 19.51 10.92 -2.32
CA SER A 55 19.21 11.30 -3.71
C SER A 55 18.56 10.19 -4.54
N LYS A 56 18.39 8.99 -3.98
CA LYS A 56 17.84 7.83 -4.72
C LYS A 56 16.34 7.98 -4.97
N PRO A 57 15.80 7.36 -6.05
CA PRO A 57 14.37 7.36 -6.33
C PRO A 57 13.55 6.75 -5.20
N ILE A 58 12.37 7.30 -4.99
CA ILE A 58 11.36 6.78 -4.06
C ILE A 58 10.07 6.52 -4.82
N VAL A 59 9.52 5.33 -4.65
CA VAL A 59 8.15 4.97 -5.04
C VAL A 59 7.31 4.87 -3.77
N PHE A 60 6.15 5.50 -3.78
CA PHE A 60 5.25 5.54 -2.63
C PHE A 60 3.81 5.26 -3.07
N VAL A 61 3.07 4.49 -2.30
CA VAL A 61 1.61 4.45 -2.31
C VAL A 61 1.11 4.87 -0.92
N MET A 62 -0.03 5.53 -0.86
CA MET A 62 -0.66 5.85 0.43
C MET A 62 -1.28 4.59 1.03
N GLY A 63 -1.21 4.46 2.35
CA GLY A 63 -2.02 3.52 3.09
C GLY A 63 -3.33 4.16 3.57
N ASN A 64 -4.12 3.42 4.34
CA ASN A 64 -5.35 3.97 4.92
C ASN A 64 -5.05 5.04 5.98
N HIS A 65 -3.98 4.91 6.78
CA HIS A 65 -3.62 5.89 7.80
C HIS A 65 -3.18 7.23 7.24
N GLU A 66 -2.59 7.33 6.06
CA GLU A 66 -2.33 8.61 5.41
C GLU A 66 -3.62 9.37 5.07
N HIS A 67 -4.76 8.66 4.97
CA HIS A 67 -6.07 9.26 4.72
C HIS A 67 -6.87 9.59 6.00
N TRP A 68 -6.47 9.07 7.16
CA TRP A 68 -7.18 9.29 8.41
C TRP A 68 -7.33 10.78 8.75
N ASN A 69 -8.39 11.08 9.48
CA ASN A 69 -8.73 12.43 9.96
C ASN A 69 -8.92 13.47 8.82
N GLY A 70 -9.27 13.03 7.60
CA GLY A 70 -9.51 13.91 6.47
C GLY A 70 -10.29 13.26 5.33
N GLU A 71 -10.60 14.06 4.32
CA GLU A 71 -11.31 13.58 3.13
C GLU A 71 -10.33 12.96 2.14
N ILE A 72 -10.68 11.78 1.61
CA ILE A 72 -9.80 10.92 0.83
C ILE A 72 -9.20 11.61 -0.41
N ASN A 73 -10.01 12.39 -1.16
CA ASN A 73 -9.53 13.05 -2.37
C ASN A 73 -8.70 14.30 -2.05
N GLU A 74 -9.03 15.02 -0.96
CA GLU A 74 -8.25 16.17 -0.50
C GLU A 74 -6.88 15.73 0.02
N ASN A 75 -6.83 14.65 0.81
CA ASN A 75 -5.59 14.08 1.28
C ASN A 75 -4.71 13.60 0.11
N LEU A 76 -5.30 12.91 -0.88
CA LEU A 76 -4.58 12.49 -2.07
C LEU A 76 -4.07 13.67 -2.91
N ALA A 77 -4.88 14.72 -3.08
CA ALA A 77 -4.44 15.91 -3.82
C ALA A 77 -3.27 16.60 -3.13
N THR A 78 -3.34 16.75 -1.80
CA THR A 78 -2.25 17.30 -0.98
C THR A 78 -0.99 16.44 -1.08
N ALA A 79 -1.14 15.12 -0.93
CA ALA A 79 -0.02 14.19 -1.05
C ALA A 79 0.67 14.27 -2.42
N LYS A 80 -0.09 14.41 -3.52
CA LYS A 80 0.48 14.59 -4.88
C LYS A 80 1.32 15.85 -5.00
N LEU A 81 0.86 16.97 -4.43
CA LEU A 81 1.62 18.22 -4.43
C LEU A 81 2.92 18.08 -3.63
N LEU A 82 2.86 17.50 -2.44
CA LEU A 82 4.02 17.27 -1.57
C LEU A 82 5.00 16.28 -2.21
N ALA A 83 4.52 15.23 -2.86
CA ALA A 83 5.33 14.25 -3.56
C ALA A 83 6.15 14.89 -4.69
N ALA A 84 5.50 15.74 -5.50
CA ALA A 84 6.18 16.48 -6.57
C ALA A 84 7.30 17.39 -6.02
N GLN A 85 7.05 18.10 -4.91
CA GLN A 85 8.04 18.95 -4.25
C GLN A 85 9.21 18.15 -3.66
N SER A 86 8.94 16.92 -3.20
CA SER A 86 9.91 16.04 -2.55
C SER A 86 10.64 15.10 -3.51
N GLY A 87 10.31 15.12 -4.82
CA GLY A 87 10.85 14.20 -5.81
C GLY A 87 10.47 12.73 -5.53
N ILE A 88 9.25 12.50 -5.00
CA ILE A 88 8.71 11.18 -4.71
C ILE A 88 7.71 10.81 -5.82
N SER A 89 7.80 9.60 -6.33
CA SER A 89 6.81 9.03 -7.25
C SER A 89 5.67 8.42 -6.47
N LEU A 90 4.66 9.24 -6.14
CA LEU A 90 3.41 8.76 -5.52
C LEU A 90 2.54 8.13 -6.60
N LEU A 91 2.17 6.88 -6.39
CA LEU A 91 1.34 6.11 -7.31
C LEU A 91 -0.05 5.89 -6.69
N GLU A 92 -1.07 6.40 -7.37
CA GLU A 92 -2.48 6.09 -7.11
C GLU A 92 -3.16 5.87 -8.45
N GLU A 93 -3.51 4.61 -8.73
CA GLU A 93 -4.09 4.16 -10.00
C GLU A 93 -3.25 4.58 -11.22
N SER A 94 -1.93 4.57 -11.05
CA SER A 94 -0.97 5.12 -12.00
C SER A 94 0.32 4.31 -12.08
N SER A 95 1.20 4.67 -13.01
CA SER A 95 2.49 4.01 -13.18
C SER A 95 3.62 5.00 -13.44
N ALA A 96 4.86 4.57 -13.13
CA ALA A 96 6.09 5.28 -13.44
C ALA A 96 7.20 4.30 -13.85
N ASP A 97 8.01 4.68 -14.83
CA ASP A 97 9.18 3.90 -15.26
C ASP A 97 10.42 4.45 -14.51
N ILE A 98 10.98 3.65 -13.60
CA ILE A 98 12.07 4.05 -12.69
C ILE A 98 13.12 2.95 -12.65
N ALA A 99 14.39 3.31 -12.80
CA ALA A 99 15.55 2.41 -12.72
C ALA A 99 15.39 1.12 -13.55
N GLY A 100 14.78 1.20 -14.72
CA GLY A 100 14.59 0.07 -15.64
C GLY A 100 13.45 -0.88 -15.26
N CYS A 101 12.54 -0.48 -14.37
CA CYS A 101 11.31 -1.19 -14.04
C CYS A 101 10.09 -0.27 -14.21
N ARG A 102 8.95 -0.85 -14.55
CA ARG A 102 7.66 -0.17 -14.50
C ARG A 102 7.02 -0.44 -13.15
N PHE A 103 6.85 0.60 -12.35
CA PHE A 103 6.09 0.55 -11.10
C PHE A 103 4.64 0.92 -11.38
N VAL A 104 3.71 0.14 -10.85
CA VAL A 104 2.26 0.36 -10.95
C VAL A 104 1.71 0.35 -9.52
N GLY A 105 0.92 1.34 -9.12
CA GLY A 105 0.51 1.38 -7.72
C GLY A 105 -0.85 2.00 -7.44
N ALA A 106 -1.41 1.64 -6.29
CA ALA A 106 -2.63 2.16 -5.69
C ALA A 106 -2.70 1.83 -4.19
N THR A 107 -3.47 2.59 -3.42
CA THR A 107 -3.88 2.19 -2.05
C THR A 107 -4.60 0.84 -2.08
N LEU A 108 -5.38 0.58 -3.12
CA LEU A 108 -6.16 -0.60 -3.42
C LEU A 108 -7.44 -0.72 -2.59
N TRP A 109 -7.42 -0.37 -1.29
CA TRP A 109 -8.50 -0.66 -0.36
C TRP A 109 -8.88 -2.15 -0.36
N SER A 110 -9.97 -2.54 0.30
CA SER A 110 -10.43 -3.93 0.35
C SER A 110 -11.87 -4.07 -0.15
N ASP A 111 -12.19 -5.24 -0.70
CA ASP A 111 -13.56 -5.59 -1.12
C ASP A 111 -14.36 -6.31 -0.04
N TYR A 112 -13.73 -6.62 1.09
CA TYR A 112 -14.33 -7.34 2.22
C TYR A 112 -14.85 -8.76 1.91
N THR A 113 -14.56 -9.29 0.73
CA THR A 113 -15.07 -10.64 0.35
C THR A 113 -14.47 -11.77 1.19
N LEU A 114 -13.31 -11.51 1.83
CA LEU A 114 -12.66 -12.48 2.72
C LEU A 114 -13.17 -12.43 4.16
N ALA A 115 -14.17 -11.59 4.46
CA ALA A 115 -14.69 -11.39 5.83
C ALA A 115 -15.61 -12.51 6.33
N GLY A 116 -15.86 -13.55 5.55
CA GLY A 116 -16.87 -14.58 5.84
C GLY A 116 -18.28 -14.10 5.51
N ASP A 117 -18.79 -13.10 6.20
CA ASP A 117 -20.00 -12.35 5.80
C ASP A 117 -19.64 -10.88 5.57
N PRO A 118 -19.37 -10.48 4.31
CA PRO A 118 -18.97 -9.12 3.98
C PRO A 118 -20.09 -8.08 4.17
N ASN A 119 -21.31 -8.50 4.44
CA ASN A 119 -22.46 -7.62 4.71
C ASN A 119 -22.81 -7.54 6.20
N SER A 120 -22.08 -8.23 7.06
CA SER A 120 -22.35 -8.26 8.51
C SER A 120 -22.19 -6.89 9.20
N ARG A 121 -21.44 -5.98 8.58
CA ARG A 121 -21.23 -4.61 9.07
C ARG A 121 -21.26 -3.61 7.91
N ALA A 122 -21.74 -2.39 8.19
CA ALA A 122 -21.68 -1.27 7.25
C ALA A 122 -20.39 -0.43 7.44
N GLU A 123 -19.86 -0.39 8.67
CA GLU A 123 -18.72 0.41 9.07
C GLU A 123 -17.41 -0.34 8.84
N THR A 124 -16.41 0.36 8.32
CA THR A 124 -15.05 -0.18 8.15
C THR A 124 -14.25 -0.16 9.43
N GLY A 125 -14.48 0.85 10.27
CA GLY A 125 -13.62 1.23 11.40
C GLY A 125 -12.55 2.26 11.03
N GLU A 126 -12.42 2.61 9.74
CA GLU A 126 -11.45 3.61 9.27
C GLU A 126 -11.92 5.04 9.56
N GLN A 127 -11.00 5.91 9.97
CA GLN A 127 -11.25 7.31 10.27
C GLN A 127 -11.04 8.21 9.03
N VAL A 128 -11.69 7.84 7.92
CA VAL A 128 -11.54 8.50 6.61
C VAL A 128 -12.88 9.04 6.15
N ASP A 129 -12.93 10.30 5.72
CA ASP A 129 -14.11 10.89 5.14
C ASP A 129 -14.19 10.68 3.62
N VAL A 130 -15.40 10.44 3.12
CA VAL A 130 -15.70 10.28 1.69
C VAL A 130 -16.78 11.28 1.30
N GLN A 131 -16.58 11.99 0.18
CA GLN A 131 -17.53 12.98 -0.34
C GLN A 131 -18.75 12.32 -0.99
N HIS A 132 -19.90 12.89 -0.72
CA HIS A 132 -21.19 12.60 -1.33
C HIS A 132 -21.92 13.87 -1.73
N ALA A 133 -22.98 13.73 -2.53
CA ALA A 133 -23.81 14.86 -2.93
C ALA A 133 -24.45 15.65 -1.78
N GLY A 134 -24.54 15.06 -0.57
CA GLY A 134 -25.10 15.67 0.64
C GLY A 134 -24.06 16.08 1.70
N GLY A 135 -22.77 15.99 1.41
CA GLY A 135 -21.68 16.24 2.35
C GLY A 135 -20.71 15.08 2.46
N SER A 136 -19.85 15.07 3.48
CA SER A 136 -18.96 13.95 3.77
C SER A 136 -19.54 13.00 4.83
N HIS A 137 -19.10 11.76 4.81
CA HIS A 137 -19.36 10.77 5.86
C HIS A 137 -18.15 9.84 6.02
N LEU A 138 -18.02 9.18 7.17
CA LEU A 138 -16.99 8.17 7.36
C LEU A 138 -17.14 7.04 6.34
N ILE A 139 -16.02 6.57 5.81
CA ILE A 139 -15.97 5.52 4.81
C ILE A 139 -16.71 4.26 5.26
N THR A 140 -17.63 3.81 4.45
CA THR A 140 -18.38 2.57 4.68
C THR A 140 -17.73 1.41 3.91
N VAL A 141 -18.11 0.18 4.25
CA VAL A 141 -17.73 -1.01 3.46
C VAL A 141 -18.15 -0.87 1.99
N GLY A 142 -19.30 -0.26 1.73
CA GLY A 142 -19.75 0.02 0.37
C GLY A 142 -18.83 0.99 -0.39
N ASP A 143 -18.30 1.99 0.30
CA ASP A 143 -17.32 2.93 -0.26
C ASP A 143 -15.99 2.24 -0.55
N ALA A 144 -15.46 1.51 0.43
CA ALA A 144 -14.20 0.76 0.28
C ALA A 144 -14.27 -0.22 -0.90
N ARG A 145 -15.38 -0.94 -1.05
CA ARG A 145 -15.61 -1.85 -2.19
C ARG A 145 -15.64 -1.12 -3.53
N ARG A 146 -16.20 0.08 -3.61
CA ARG A 146 -16.19 0.90 -4.84
C ARG A 146 -14.78 1.38 -5.18
N LEU A 147 -14.05 1.86 -4.17
CA LEU A 147 -12.65 2.27 -4.33
C LEU A 147 -11.79 1.09 -4.79
N HIS A 148 -11.94 -0.07 -4.13
CA HIS A 148 -11.25 -1.30 -4.51
C HIS A 148 -11.54 -1.69 -5.96
N ALA A 149 -12.81 -1.75 -6.35
CA ALA A 149 -13.21 -2.14 -7.71
C ALA A 149 -12.59 -1.22 -8.77
N ARG A 150 -12.54 0.10 -8.50
CA ARG A 150 -11.90 1.09 -9.38
C ARG A 150 -10.41 0.84 -9.49
N SER A 151 -9.72 0.73 -8.36
CA SER A 151 -8.27 0.50 -8.32
C SER A 151 -7.90 -0.84 -8.98
N ARG A 152 -8.66 -1.91 -8.69
CA ARG A 152 -8.45 -3.22 -9.31
C ARG A 152 -8.59 -3.17 -10.83
N SER A 153 -9.64 -2.51 -11.35
CA SER A 153 -9.82 -2.33 -12.79
C SER A 153 -8.66 -1.58 -13.41
N ARG A 154 -8.25 -0.48 -12.77
CA ARG A 154 -7.14 0.35 -13.27
C ARG A 154 -5.79 -0.37 -13.23
N LEU A 155 -5.51 -1.13 -12.17
CA LEU A 155 -4.31 -1.99 -12.12
C LEU A 155 -4.33 -3.03 -13.25
N GLY A 156 -5.48 -3.68 -13.52
CA GLY A 156 -5.64 -4.63 -14.62
C GLY A 156 -5.34 -4.00 -15.99
N GLU A 157 -5.84 -2.77 -16.24
CA GLU A 157 -5.54 -2.01 -17.46
C GLU A 157 -4.04 -1.72 -17.60
N LEU A 158 -3.41 -1.22 -16.54
CA LEU A 158 -1.99 -0.87 -16.52
C LEU A 158 -1.11 -2.11 -16.74
N LEU A 159 -1.46 -3.24 -16.11
CA LEU A 159 -0.75 -4.52 -16.27
C LEU A 159 -0.93 -5.12 -17.67
N SER A 160 -2.01 -4.78 -18.37
CA SER A 160 -2.27 -5.25 -19.73
C SER A 160 -1.51 -4.45 -20.79
N GLN A 161 -0.95 -3.30 -20.45
CA GLN A 161 -0.21 -2.47 -21.39
C GLN A 161 1.03 -3.21 -21.93
N PRO A 162 1.33 -3.08 -23.23
CA PRO A 162 2.55 -3.64 -23.79
C PRO A 162 3.77 -2.92 -23.23
N GLY A 163 4.84 -3.66 -23.01
CA GLY A 163 6.12 -3.13 -22.54
C GLY A 163 7.14 -4.23 -22.35
N SER A 164 8.42 -3.86 -22.36
CA SER A 164 9.55 -4.78 -22.15
C SER A 164 10.15 -4.69 -20.73
N LEU A 165 9.75 -3.68 -19.96
CA LEU A 165 10.27 -3.50 -18.60
C LEU A 165 9.63 -4.53 -17.63
N PRO A 166 10.40 -5.05 -16.68
CA PRO A 166 9.83 -5.80 -15.56
C PRO A 166 8.81 -4.93 -14.82
N VAL A 167 7.67 -5.52 -14.46
CA VAL A 167 6.60 -4.80 -13.77
C VAL A 167 6.66 -5.11 -12.27
N VAL A 168 6.67 -4.06 -11.45
CA VAL A 168 6.56 -4.10 -10.00
C VAL A 168 5.25 -3.44 -9.61
N VAL A 169 4.35 -4.19 -8.97
CA VAL A 169 3.11 -3.63 -8.42
C VAL A 169 3.35 -3.26 -6.96
N VAL A 170 2.83 -2.10 -6.56
CA VAL A 170 2.88 -1.64 -5.16
C VAL A 170 1.47 -1.29 -4.73
N THR A 171 0.94 -1.98 -3.73
CA THR A 171 -0.36 -1.66 -3.13
C THR A 171 -0.19 -1.52 -1.62
N HIS A 172 -1.12 -0.84 -0.95
CA HIS A 172 -1.11 -0.88 0.51
C HIS A 172 -1.84 -2.13 1.02
N HIS A 173 -3.11 -2.31 0.67
CA HIS A 173 -3.84 -3.52 1.06
C HIS A 173 -3.31 -4.76 0.32
N ALA A 174 -3.40 -5.91 0.99
CA ALA A 174 -2.86 -7.16 0.48
C ALA A 174 -3.67 -7.71 -0.71
N PRO A 175 -2.99 -8.18 -1.78
CA PRO A 175 -3.66 -8.59 -3.02
C PRO A 175 -4.12 -10.05 -3.02
N HIS A 176 -3.82 -10.83 -1.97
CA HIS A 176 -4.05 -12.27 -2.01
C HIS A 176 -4.34 -12.86 -0.62
N PRO A 177 -5.27 -13.84 -0.50
CA PRO A 177 -5.58 -14.49 0.78
C PRO A 177 -4.37 -15.14 1.48
N ASP A 178 -3.37 -15.59 0.72
CA ASP A 178 -2.17 -16.21 1.29
C ASP A 178 -1.24 -15.20 2.00
N CYS A 179 -1.51 -13.88 1.88
CA CYS A 179 -0.83 -12.86 2.66
C CYS A 179 -1.32 -12.83 4.12
N LEU A 180 -2.47 -13.45 4.42
CA LEU A 180 -3.05 -13.51 5.76
C LEU A 180 -2.50 -14.70 6.55
N ALA A 181 -2.40 -14.56 7.89
CA ALA A 181 -2.18 -15.69 8.76
C ALA A 181 -3.38 -16.65 8.75
N GLY A 182 -3.13 -17.94 8.97
CA GLY A 182 -4.19 -18.95 8.96
C GLY A 182 -5.38 -18.63 9.90
N PRO A 183 -5.12 -18.18 11.16
CA PRO A 183 -6.19 -17.82 12.11
C PRO A 183 -7.04 -16.61 11.70
N ASP A 184 -6.50 -15.71 10.85
CA ASP A 184 -7.20 -14.50 10.44
C ASP A 184 -8.21 -14.75 9.31
N ARG A 185 -8.07 -15.86 8.58
CA ARG A 185 -8.91 -16.19 7.42
C ARG A 185 -10.36 -16.35 7.83
N GLY A 186 -11.27 -15.72 7.07
CA GLY A 186 -12.71 -15.73 7.33
C GLY A 186 -13.16 -14.83 8.47
N THR A 187 -12.27 -14.02 9.05
CA THR A 187 -12.60 -13.00 10.03
C THR A 187 -12.91 -11.66 9.38
N TRP A 188 -13.53 -10.74 10.13
CA TRP A 188 -13.70 -9.37 9.67
C TRP A 188 -12.37 -8.70 9.35
N ALA A 189 -11.35 -8.92 10.17
CA ALA A 189 -10.00 -8.41 9.95
C ALA A 189 -9.42 -8.89 8.61
N ALA A 190 -9.65 -10.16 8.23
CA ALA A 190 -9.25 -10.66 6.92
C ALA A 190 -9.88 -9.87 5.77
N GLY A 191 -11.18 -9.59 5.89
CA GLY A 191 -11.91 -8.81 4.89
C GLY A 191 -11.41 -7.37 4.76
N ASN A 192 -11.04 -6.75 5.88
CA ASN A 192 -10.43 -5.41 5.87
C ASN A 192 -9.01 -5.41 5.27
N SER A 193 -8.25 -6.48 5.51
CA SER A 193 -6.81 -6.49 5.23
C SER A 193 -6.44 -6.93 3.82
N ALA A 194 -7.24 -7.79 3.19
CA ALA A 194 -6.89 -8.39 1.90
C ALA A 194 -8.10 -8.61 1.01
N SER A 195 -7.82 -8.67 -0.28
CA SER A 195 -8.78 -9.10 -1.31
C SER A 195 -8.19 -10.22 -2.16
N ASP A 196 -9.04 -10.95 -2.88
CA ASP A 196 -8.58 -12.00 -3.80
C ASP A 196 -8.38 -11.46 -5.22
N LEU A 197 -7.14 -11.13 -5.54
CA LEU A 197 -6.70 -10.73 -6.88
C LEU A 197 -5.89 -11.84 -7.56
N SER A 198 -6.22 -13.11 -7.33
CA SER A 198 -5.51 -14.26 -7.91
C SER A 198 -5.42 -14.18 -9.44
N ASP A 199 -6.40 -13.59 -10.10
CA ASP A 199 -6.38 -13.36 -11.54
C ASP A 199 -5.26 -12.41 -11.99
N LEU A 200 -4.85 -11.46 -11.15
CA LEU A 200 -3.74 -10.54 -11.42
C LEU A 200 -2.41 -11.07 -10.87
N THR A 201 -2.41 -11.68 -9.68
CA THR A 201 -1.18 -12.17 -9.03
C THR A 201 -0.69 -13.48 -9.62
N ASP A 202 -1.60 -14.39 -10.01
CA ASP A 202 -1.24 -15.75 -10.45
C ASP A 202 -1.23 -15.91 -11.97
N ARG A 203 -1.85 -14.99 -12.70
CA ARG A 203 -1.94 -15.01 -14.17
C ARG A 203 -1.42 -13.74 -14.82
N GLY A 204 -1.16 -12.70 -14.03
CA GLY A 204 -0.66 -11.41 -14.48
C GLY A 204 0.81 -11.42 -14.88
N LYS A 205 1.32 -10.25 -15.27
CA LYS A 205 2.67 -10.04 -15.76
C LYS A 205 3.60 -9.42 -14.70
N ALA A 206 3.13 -9.24 -13.46
CA ALA A 206 3.95 -8.67 -12.41
C ALA A 206 5.10 -9.63 -12.05
N ALA A 207 6.32 -9.14 -12.07
CA ALA A 207 7.48 -9.88 -11.54
C ALA A 207 7.50 -9.86 -10.02
N LEU A 208 7.05 -8.74 -9.45
CA LEU A 208 7.00 -8.49 -8.01
C LEU A 208 5.73 -7.74 -7.65
N TRP A 209 5.11 -8.11 -6.53
CA TRP A 209 4.03 -7.38 -5.89
C TRP A 209 4.42 -7.04 -4.45
N ILE A 210 4.47 -5.77 -4.11
CA ILE A 210 4.82 -5.26 -2.78
C ILE A 210 3.53 -4.75 -2.13
N HIS A 211 3.32 -5.08 -0.86
CA HIS A 211 2.20 -4.53 -0.11
C HIS A 211 2.55 -4.27 1.36
N GLY A 212 1.62 -3.67 2.09
CA GLY A 212 1.65 -3.39 3.53
C GLY A 212 0.43 -3.95 4.25
N HIS A 213 -0.07 -3.20 5.23
CA HIS A 213 -1.34 -3.32 5.94
C HIS A 213 -1.49 -4.54 6.86
N VAL A 214 -0.96 -5.69 6.54
CA VAL A 214 -1.15 -6.92 7.33
C VAL A 214 -0.24 -7.03 8.55
N HIS A 215 0.63 -6.06 8.79
CA HIS A 215 1.58 -5.95 9.91
C HIS A 215 2.38 -7.23 10.19
N ARG A 216 2.60 -8.04 9.17
CA ARG A 216 3.46 -9.22 9.25
C ARG A 216 4.28 -9.37 7.97
N SER A 217 5.49 -9.88 8.10
CA SER A 217 6.34 -10.15 6.93
C SER A 217 5.74 -11.24 6.06
N VAL A 218 5.67 -10.96 4.75
CA VAL A 218 5.21 -11.88 3.71
C VAL A 218 6.29 -12.02 2.66
N ASN A 219 6.58 -13.25 2.24
CA ASN A 219 7.47 -13.53 1.13
C ASN A 219 7.03 -14.86 0.48
N ILE A 220 6.15 -14.75 -0.49
CA ILE A 220 5.56 -15.92 -1.17
C ILE A 220 5.74 -15.79 -2.67
N GLN A 221 5.84 -16.93 -3.35
CA GLN A 221 5.91 -17.01 -4.81
C GLN A 221 4.65 -17.63 -5.36
N ARG A 222 4.08 -17.01 -6.39
CA ARG A 222 2.88 -17.49 -7.07
C ARG A 222 3.25 -18.45 -8.21
N PRO A 223 2.29 -19.28 -8.67
CA PRO A 223 2.56 -20.29 -9.71
C PRO A 223 3.12 -19.72 -11.02
N ASN A 224 2.76 -18.50 -11.40
CA ASN A 224 3.27 -17.80 -12.59
C ASN A 224 4.66 -17.18 -12.40
N GLY A 225 5.26 -17.28 -11.20
CA GLY A 225 6.54 -16.67 -10.85
C GLY A 225 6.46 -15.30 -10.19
N THR A 226 5.29 -14.67 -10.08
CA THR A 226 5.12 -13.42 -9.32
C THR A 226 5.51 -13.65 -7.86
N ARG A 227 6.40 -12.82 -7.34
CA ARG A 227 6.75 -12.82 -5.92
C ARG A 227 5.93 -11.76 -5.18
N ILE A 228 5.32 -12.10 -4.04
CA ILE A 228 4.58 -11.15 -3.21
C ILE A 228 5.38 -10.92 -1.93
N ILE A 229 5.64 -9.64 -1.60
CA ILE A 229 6.43 -9.24 -0.44
C ILE A 229 5.68 -8.19 0.38
N CYS A 230 5.73 -8.36 1.71
CA CYS A 230 5.38 -7.33 2.68
C CYS A 230 6.51 -7.28 3.72
N ASN A 231 7.05 -6.06 3.99
CA ASN A 231 8.06 -5.82 5.03
C ASN A 231 7.60 -4.67 5.94
N PRO A 232 6.61 -4.92 6.81
CA PRO A 232 6.04 -3.91 7.70
C PRO A 232 6.80 -3.85 9.01
N ALA A 233 6.96 -2.67 9.57
CA ALA A 233 7.42 -2.53 10.95
C ALA A 233 6.29 -2.82 11.97
N GLY A 234 5.06 -2.42 11.62
CA GLY A 234 3.89 -2.49 12.50
C GLY A 234 3.89 -1.44 13.62
N PRO A 235 2.73 -1.17 14.22
CA PRO A 235 2.63 -0.21 15.32
C PRO A 235 3.62 -0.52 16.44
N LEU A 236 4.30 0.52 16.96
CA LEU A 236 5.37 0.37 17.96
C LEU A 236 6.48 -0.61 17.53
N PHE A 237 6.69 -0.80 16.23
CA PHE A 237 7.65 -1.76 15.67
C PHE A 237 7.44 -3.18 16.20
N CYS A 238 6.18 -3.60 16.28
CA CYS A 238 5.81 -4.91 16.85
C CYS A 238 6.20 -6.10 15.95
N ASN A 239 6.49 -5.88 14.67
CA ASN A 239 6.93 -6.95 13.78
C ASN A 239 8.44 -7.22 13.96
N THR A 240 8.77 -8.27 14.69
CA THR A 240 10.17 -8.66 14.95
C THR A 240 10.90 -9.24 13.73
N ALA A 241 10.19 -9.46 12.63
CA ALA A 241 10.74 -9.92 11.35
C ALA A 241 10.91 -8.77 10.33
N PHE A 242 10.75 -7.52 10.76
CA PHE A 242 11.08 -6.34 9.96
C PHE A 242 12.59 -6.26 9.76
N ASP A 243 13.07 -6.07 8.50
CA ASP A 243 14.48 -6.02 8.12
C ASP A 243 14.77 -4.83 7.17
#